data_63e3f506d5c7bbc94337f884a9560a94
#
_entry.id   63e3f506d5c7bbc94337f884a9560a94
#
_cell.length_a   1.000
_cell.length_b   1.000
_cell.length_c   1.000
_cell.angle_alpha   90.00
_cell.angle_beta   90.00
_cell.angle_gamma   90.00
#
_symmetry.space_group_name_H-M   'P 1'
#
loop_
_entity.id
_entity.type
_entity.pdbx_description
1 polymer ?
#
loop_
_entity_poly.entity_id
_entity_poly.type
_entity_poly.pdbx_seq_one_letter_code
_entity_poly.pdbx_strand_id
1 'polypeptide(L)'
;MRCGKPYMASEKPLVPGGNFPPLSPSSDPLLALRCAPAIRPYLAEDISSPAAVLVDALVVYHKIANAERIALCDDTTLDVKISLDGRTLATGSVPLNATAYAMPISLEGIAPRKEAYELECEATYAHTQTYWASAALSVLPNPAHGGSVTKMDLRTGALLARPANGRGGPYEPVFPIGFFTNLDGYLASNLSLIDELKEQG
;
A
#
# COMPACT_ATOMS: atom_id res chain seq x y z
N MET A 1 21.70 16.34 -4.05
CA MET A 1 20.37 16.95 -4.33
C MET A 1 19.87 17.57 -3.03
N ARG A 2 19.71 18.89 -2.94
CA ARG A 2 19.23 19.53 -1.70
C ARG A 2 17.72 19.33 -1.60
N CYS A 3 17.28 18.56 -0.64
CA CYS A 3 15.86 18.47 -0.29
C CYS A 3 15.47 19.77 0.45
N GLY A 4 14.72 20.61 -0.20
CA GLY A 4 14.17 21.84 0.35
C GLY A 4 14.70 23.07 -0.36
N LYS A 5 13.80 23.87 -0.92
CA LYS A 5 14.13 25.24 -1.27
C LYS A 5 14.28 26.02 0.04
N PRO A 6 15.33 26.85 0.19
CA PRO A 6 15.33 27.82 1.27
C PRO A 6 14.08 28.71 1.13
N TYR A 7 13.28 28.79 2.17
CA TYR A 7 12.13 29.69 2.19
C TYR A 7 12.64 31.14 2.08
N MET A 8 12.27 31.79 0.99
CA MET A 8 12.63 33.18 0.77
C MET A 8 11.39 34.02 1.06
N ALA A 9 11.52 35.03 1.90
CA ALA A 9 10.40 35.93 2.24
C ALA A 9 9.77 36.64 1.03
N SER A 10 10.49 36.70 -0.10
CA SER A 10 10.04 37.24 -1.38
C SER A 10 9.25 36.25 -2.25
N GLU A 11 9.25 34.96 -1.93
CA GLU A 11 8.49 33.97 -2.70
C GLU A 11 7.02 34.01 -2.26
N LYS A 12 6.11 33.96 -3.24
CA LYS A 12 4.67 33.89 -2.93
C LYS A 12 4.39 32.62 -2.13
N PRO A 13 3.64 32.70 -1.03
CA PRO A 13 3.23 31.52 -0.30
C PRO A 13 2.45 30.57 -1.23
N LEU A 14 2.79 29.28 -1.17
CA LEU A 14 2.03 28.26 -1.86
C LEU A 14 0.66 28.13 -1.22
N VAL A 15 -0.38 28.33 -2.02
CA VAL A 15 -1.75 28.08 -1.57
C VAL A 15 -1.91 26.59 -1.32
N PRO A 16 -2.46 26.13 -0.20
CA PRO A 16 -2.73 24.73 0.04
C PRO A 16 -3.46 24.08 -1.16
N GLY A 17 -2.90 23.02 -1.72
CA GLY A 17 -3.43 22.35 -2.92
C GLY A 17 -3.17 23.08 -4.25
N GLY A 18 -2.53 24.26 -4.25
CA GLY A 18 -2.42 25.15 -5.42
C GLY A 18 -1.53 24.69 -6.58
N ASN A 19 -0.81 23.58 -6.45
CA ASN A 19 0.09 23.09 -7.50
C ASN A 19 -0.50 21.94 -8.33
N PHE A 20 -1.70 21.49 -8.00
CA PHE A 20 -2.35 20.41 -8.73
C PHE A 20 -3.59 20.94 -9.45
N PRO A 21 -3.68 20.77 -10.78
CA PRO A 21 -4.90 21.11 -11.47
C PRO A 21 -6.05 20.23 -10.93
N PRO A 22 -7.25 20.79 -10.71
CA PRO A 22 -8.39 19.99 -10.32
C PRO A 22 -8.68 18.94 -11.40
N LEU A 23 -9.13 17.77 -10.97
CA LEU A 23 -9.51 16.70 -11.88
C LEU A 23 -10.65 17.17 -12.80
N SER A 24 -10.56 16.83 -14.08
CA SER A 24 -11.64 17.16 -15.02
C SER A 24 -12.93 16.45 -14.62
N PRO A 25 -14.07 17.13 -14.62
CA PRO A 25 -15.35 16.50 -14.29
C PRO A 25 -15.74 15.47 -15.35
N SER A 26 -16.54 14.50 -14.96
CA SER A 26 -17.22 13.54 -15.84
C SER A 26 -18.74 13.76 -15.71
N SER A 27 -19.44 13.79 -16.84
CA SER A 27 -20.91 13.81 -16.88
C SER A 27 -21.51 12.46 -16.49
N ASP A 28 -20.77 11.40 -16.70
CA ASP A 28 -21.18 10.04 -16.41
C ASP A 28 -20.53 9.56 -15.11
N PRO A 29 -21.19 8.69 -14.33
CA PRO A 29 -20.57 8.02 -13.22
C PRO A 29 -19.46 7.09 -13.71
N LEU A 30 -18.33 7.09 -13.00
CA LEU A 30 -17.19 6.23 -13.27
C LEU A 30 -16.93 5.35 -12.04
N LEU A 31 -16.69 4.07 -12.25
CA LEU A 31 -16.20 3.18 -11.20
C LEU A 31 -14.67 3.26 -11.14
N ALA A 32 -14.14 3.72 -10.03
CA ALA A 32 -12.72 3.65 -9.69
C ALA A 32 -12.47 2.37 -8.87
N LEU A 33 -12.29 1.26 -9.58
CA LEU A 33 -11.96 -0.02 -8.96
C LEU A 33 -10.44 -0.05 -8.67
N ARG A 34 -10.07 -0.40 -7.44
CA ARG A 34 -8.69 -0.62 -7.03
C ARG A 34 -8.61 -1.84 -6.13
N CYS A 35 -7.50 -2.54 -6.18
CA CYS A 35 -7.17 -3.55 -5.20
C CYS A 35 -5.71 -3.44 -4.76
N ALA A 36 -5.44 -3.86 -3.54
CA ALA A 36 -4.10 -3.85 -2.99
C ALA A 36 -3.96 -4.91 -1.89
N PRO A 37 -2.81 -5.60 -1.77
CA PRO A 37 -2.53 -6.42 -0.60
C PRO A 37 -2.59 -5.58 0.67
N ALA A 38 -3.19 -6.10 1.74
CA ALA A 38 -3.32 -5.35 3.01
C ALA A 38 -1.94 -5.05 3.65
N ILE A 39 -0.97 -5.92 3.44
CA ILE A 39 0.41 -5.77 3.92
C ILE A 39 1.38 -5.81 2.73
N ARG A 40 2.38 -4.95 2.75
CA ARG A 40 3.46 -4.89 1.75
C ARG A 40 4.83 -4.77 2.41
N PRO A 41 5.77 -5.70 2.16
CA PRO A 41 5.56 -7.03 1.60
C PRO A 41 5.03 -8.00 2.65
N TYR A 42 4.47 -9.14 2.23
CA TYR A 42 4.41 -10.34 3.04
C TYR A 42 5.77 -11.04 3.02
N LEU A 43 6.07 -11.82 4.04
CA LEU A 43 7.27 -12.66 4.14
C LEU A 43 6.89 -14.14 4.15
N ALA A 44 7.88 -15.01 3.96
CA ALA A 44 7.69 -16.46 4.03
C ALA A 44 7.04 -16.91 5.35
N GLU A 45 7.34 -16.23 6.44
CA GLU A 45 6.75 -16.50 7.77
C GLU A 45 5.28 -16.10 7.90
N ASP A 46 4.78 -15.24 7.00
CA ASP A 46 3.38 -14.79 7.01
C ASP A 46 2.45 -15.75 6.25
N ILE A 47 2.96 -16.80 5.60
CA ILE A 47 2.18 -17.68 4.72
C ILE A 47 0.98 -18.32 5.46
N SER A 48 1.14 -18.67 6.72
CA SER A 48 0.09 -19.24 7.56
C SER A 48 -0.70 -18.20 8.36
N SER A 49 -0.37 -16.91 8.20
CA SER A 49 -1.06 -15.81 8.89
C SER A 49 -2.26 -15.32 8.09
N PRO A 50 -3.25 -14.68 8.75
CA PRO A 50 -4.36 -14.05 8.04
C PRO A 50 -3.85 -12.99 7.07
N ALA A 51 -4.24 -13.13 5.79
CA ALA A 51 -3.93 -12.17 4.75
C ALA A 51 -5.22 -11.65 4.11
N ALA A 52 -5.15 -10.47 3.51
CA ALA A 52 -6.29 -9.89 2.82
C ALA A 52 -5.86 -9.04 1.63
N VAL A 53 -6.77 -8.87 0.70
CA VAL A 53 -6.72 -7.84 -0.34
C VAL A 53 -7.75 -6.78 0.00
N LEU A 54 -7.35 -5.53 -0.03
CA LEU A 54 -8.23 -4.38 0.15
C LEU A 54 -8.79 -4.00 -1.22
N VAL A 55 -10.09 -3.79 -1.28
CA VAL A 55 -10.80 -3.38 -2.50
C VAL A 55 -11.46 -2.02 -2.27
N ASP A 56 -11.19 -1.07 -3.17
CA ASP A 56 -11.91 0.18 -3.29
C ASP A 56 -12.84 0.08 -4.50
N ALA A 57 -14.11 0.46 -4.33
CA ALA A 57 -15.13 0.39 -5.36
C ALA A 57 -15.90 1.73 -5.44
N LEU A 58 -15.17 2.83 -5.66
CA LEU A 58 -15.74 4.17 -5.59
C LEU A 58 -16.43 4.58 -6.89
N VAL A 59 -17.65 5.09 -6.78
CA VAL A 59 -18.31 5.78 -7.87
C VAL A 59 -17.93 7.26 -7.83
N VAL A 60 -17.32 7.75 -8.89
CA VAL A 60 -16.77 9.11 -8.98
C VAL A 60 -17.29 9.84 -10.21
N TYR A 61 -17.36 11.17 -10.13
CA TYR A 61 -17.75 12.06 -11.24
C TYR A 61 -16.57 12.92 -11.72
N HIS A 62 -15.36 12.39 -11.59
CA HIS A 62 -14.14 13.03 -12.06
C HIS A 62 -13.32 12.02 -12.84
N LYS A 63 -12.63 12.47 -13.88
CA LYS A 63 -11.75 11.63 -14.69
C LYS A 63 -10.50 11.26 -13.89
N ILE A 64 -10.47 10.04 -13.40
CA ILE A 64 -9.34 9.43 -12.68
C ILE A 64 -8.76 8.34 -13.59
N ALA A 65 -7.44 8.17 -13.56
CA ALA A 65 -6.80 7.06 -14.27
C ALA A 65 -7.40 5.71 -13.84
N ASN A 66 -7.68 4.86 -14.81
CA ASN A 66 -8.28 3.53 -14.63
C ASN A 66 -9.71 3.52 -14.07
N ALA A 67 -10.42 4.67 -14.04
CA ALA A 67 -11.84 4.68 -13.76
C ALA A 67 -12.63 4.50 -15.06
N GLU A 68 -13.58 3.58 -15.06
CA GLU A 68 -14.38 3.21 -16.23
C GLU A 68 -15.85 3.57 -16.01
N ARG A 69 -16.56 3.87 -17.09
CA ARG A 69 -17.99 4.20 -17.03
C ARG A 69 -18.79 3.06 -16.42
N ILE A 70 -19.66 3.39 -15.47
CA ILE A 70 -20.60 2.46 -14.84
C ILE A 70 -22.03 2.91 -15.13
N ALA A 71 -22.89 1.99 -15.59
CA ALA A 71 -24.32 2.23 -15.71
C ALA A 71 -24.98 1.78 -14.40
N LEU A 72 -25.27 2.74 -13.52
CA LEU A 72 -25.86 2.48 -12.23
C LEU A 72 -27.32 1.97 -12.36
N CYS A 73 -27.66 0.99 -11.54
CA CYS A 73 -29.01 0.45 -11.35
C CYS A 73 -29.28 0.31 -9.84
N ASP A 74 -30.28 -0.47 -9.46
CA ASP A 74 -30.64 -0.67 -8.05
C ASP A 74 -29.67 -1.56 -7.27
N ASP A 75 -28.74 -2.23 -7.96
CA ASP A 75 -27.69 -3.01 -7.29
C ASP A 75 -26.72 -2.10 -6.52
N THR A 76 -26.43 -2.51 -5.30
CA THR A 76 -25.56 -1.76 -4.38
C THR A 76 -24.20 -2.42 -4.16
N THR A 77 -23.95 -3.54 -4.83
CA THR A 77 -22.74 -4.34 -4.66
C THR A 77 -22.14 -4.78 -5.98
N LEU A 78 -20.85 -5.09 -5.93
CA LEU A 78 -20.07 -5.73 -6.99
C LEU A 78 -19.72 -7.15 -6.58
N ASP A 79 -19.85 -8.11 -7.47
CA ASP A 79 -19.27 -9.45 -7.26
C ASP A 79 -17.79 -9.40 -7.66
N VAL A 80 -16.91 -9.60 -6.68
CA VAL A 80 -15.46 -9.46 -6.87
C VAL A 80 -14.80 -10.83 -6.78
N LYS A 81 -13.94 -11.12 -7.75
CA LYS A 81 -13.06 -12.28 -7.79
C LYS A 81 -11.62 -11.82 -7.80
N ILE A 82 -10.83 -12.36 -6.89
CA ILE A 82 -9.39 -12.10 -6.78
C ILE A 82 -8.64 -13.33 -7.23
N SER A 83 -7.71 -13.17 -8.17
CA SER A 83 -6.92 -14.27 -8.72
C SER A 83 -5.43 -13.94 -8.80
N LEU A 84 -4.61 -14.98 -8.84
CA LEU A 84 -3.16 -14.95 -8.99
C LEU A 84 -2.75 -16.05 -9.94
N ASP A 85 -2.07 -15.72 -11.04
CA ASP A 85 -1.64 -16.68 -12.05
C ASP A 85 -2.79 -17.63 -12.49
N GLY A 86 -4.02 -17.11 -12.64
CA GLY A 86 -5.22 -17.87 -13.01
C GLY A 86 -5.87 -18.66 -11.86
N ARG A 87 -5.23 -18.75 -10.69
CA ARG A 87 -5.80 -19.38 -9.49
C ARG A 87 -6.68 -18.38 -8.73
N THR A 88 -7.92 -18.72 -8.46
CA THR A 88 -8.79 -17.91 -7.60
C THR A 88 -8.33 -18.00 -6.14
N LEU A 89 -8.08 -16.84 -5.52
CA LEU A 89 -7.74 -16.70 -4.10
C LEU A 89 -8.95 -16.38 -3.23
N ALA A 90 -9.87 -15.56 -3.74
CA ALA A 90 -11.10 -15.18 -3.06
C ALA A 90 -12.19 -14.78 -4.04
N THR A 91 -13.43 -14.93 -3.60
CA THR A 91 -14.63 -14.38 -4.23
C THR A 91 -15.53 -13.81 -3.16
N GLY A 92 -16.25 -12.74 -3.47
CA GLY A 92 -17.18 -12.14 -2.51
C GLY A 92 -17.86 -10.91 -3.07
N SER A 93 -18.82 -10.37 -2.34
CA SER A 93 -19.57 -9.18 -2.72
C SER A 93 -18.99 -7.96 -1.99
N VAL A 94 -18.71 -6.90 -2.73
CA VAL A 94 -18.14 -5.64 -2.23
C VAL A 94 -19.16 -4.53 -2.45
N PRO A 95 -19.54 -3.75 -1.42
CA PRO A 95 -20.46 -2.64 -1.59
C PRO A 95 -19.91 -1.56 -2.53
N LEU A 96 -20.78 -0.95 -3.34
CA LEU A 96 -20.42 0.29 -4.05
C LEU A 96 -20.05 1.38 -3.03
N ASN A 97 -19.09 2.22 -3.39
CA ASN A 97 -18.49 3.26 -2.55
C ASN A 97 -17.73 2.73 -1.32
N ALA A 98 -17.44 1.41 -1.28
CA ALA A 98 -16.53 0.89 -0.27
C ALA A 98 -15.09 1.39 -0.46
N THR A 99 -14.41 1.63 0.65
CA THR A 99 -12.99 1.93 0.73
C THR A 99 -12.30 0.92 1.64
N ALA A 100 -11.14 0.42 1.22
CA ALA A 100 -10.35 -0.55 1.97
C ALA A 100 -11.17 -1.77 2.45
N TYR A 101 -12.13 -2.22 1.64
CA TYR A 101 -12.92 -3.40 1.97
C TYR A 101 -12.04 -4.65 1.95
N ALA A 102 -11.90 -5.28 3.11
CA ALA A 102 -10.97 -6.39 3.28
C ALA A 102 -11.59 -7.70 2.79
N MET A 103 -11.02 -8.28 1.75
CA MET A 103 -11.33 -9.64 1.28
C MET A 103 -10.24 -10.59 1.76
N PRO A 104 -10.55 -11.54 2.66
CA PRO A 104 -9.59 -12.51 3.15
C PRO A 104 -9.06 -13.40 2.02
N ILE A 105 -7.74 -13.65 2.02
CA ILE A 105 -7.07 -14.58 1.11
C ILE A 105 -6.15 -15.52 1.90
N SER A 106 -5.80 -16.66 1.29
CA SER A 106 -4.73 -17.53 1.79
C SER A 106 -3.47 -17.34 0.93
N LEU A 107 -2.34 -17.19 1.61
CA LEU A 107 -1.02 -17.19 0.96
C LEU A 107 -0.43 -18.61 0.82
N GLU A 108 -1.13 -19.65 1.28
CA GLU A 108 -0.69 -21.03 1.16
C GLU A 108 -0.49 -21.43 -0.30
N GLY A 109 0.65 -22.04 -0.59
CA GLY A 109 1.04 -22.45 -1.94
C GLY A 109 1.60 -21.31 -2.80
N ILE A 110 1.77 -20.09 -2.27
CA ILE A 110 2.47 -18.99 -2.93
C ILE A 110 3.94 -19.04 -2.50
N ALA A 111 4.84 -19.33 -3.43
CA ALA A 111 6.26 -19.44 -3.13
C ALA A 111 6.90 -18.07 -2.88
N PRO A 112 7.69 -17.89 -1.80
CA PRO A 112 8.42 -16.65 -1.60
C PRO A 112 9.46 -16.40 -2.71
N ARG A 113 9.45 -15.20 -3.30
CA ARG A 113 10.39 -14.78 -4.33
C ARG A 113 10.60 -13.27 -4.30
N LYS A 114 11.67 -12.78 -4.96
CA LYS A 114 11.97 -11.34 -5.02
C LYS A 114 11.04 -10.59 -5.95
N GLU A 115 10.66 -11.22 -7.06
CA GLU A 115 9.74 -10.66 -8.05
C GLU A 115 8.32 -10.70 -7.49
N ALA A 116 7.61 -9.60 -7.63
CA ALA A 116 6.20 -9.55 -7.23
C ALA A 116 5.35 -10.44 -8.15
N TYR A 117 4.30 -10.99 -7.59
CA TYR A 117 3.22 -11.61 -8.34
C TYR A 117 2.25 -10.53 -8.83
N GLU A 118 1.61 -10.77 -9.96
CA GLU A 118 0.50 -9.95 -10.42
C GLU A 118 -0.81 -10.52 -9.87
N LEU A 119 -1.45 -9.73 -9.04
CA LEU A 119 -2.76 -10.04 -8.47
C LEU A 119 -3.81 -9.34 -9.33
N GLU A 120 -4.78 -10.10 -9.80
CA GLU A 120 -5.87 -9.62 -10.63
C GLU A 120 -7.17 -9.57 -9.82
N CYS A 121 -7.91 -8.47 -9.98
CA CYS A 121 -9.21 -8.26 -9.38
C CYS A 121 -10.23 -8.01 -10.48
N GLU A 122 -11.16 -8.94 -10.66
CA GLU A 122 -12.30 -8.84 -11.55
C GLU A 122 -13.53 -8.48 -10.74
N ALA A 123 -14.24 -7.43 -11.10
CA ALA A 123 -15.46 -7.01 -10.44
C ALA A 123 -16.61 -6.97 -11.45
N THR A 124 -17.72 -7.64 -11.14
CA THR A 124 -18.92 -7.66 -11.98
C THR A 124 -20.03 -6.89 -11.29
N TYR A 125 -20.63 -5.93 -12.00
CA TYR A 125 -21.79 -5.18 -11.54
C TYR A 125 -23.03 -5.54 -12.34
N ALA A 126 -24.16 -5.75 -11.65
CA ALA A 126 -25.45 -6.09 -12.27
C ALA A 126 -25.35 -7.26 -13.28
N HIS A 127 -24.45 -8.22 -13.04
CA HIS A 127 -24.17 -9.39 -13.89
C HIS A 127 -23.79 -9.11 -15.34
N THR A 128 -23.62 -7.84 -15.73
CA THR A 128 -23.40 -7.44 -17.12
C THR A 128 -22.20 -6.52 -17.36
N GLN A 129 -21.75 -5.79 -16.34
CA GLN A 129 -20.65 -4.85 -16.45
C GLN A 129 -19.44 -5.39 -15.70
N THR A 130 -18.34 -5.64 -16.38
CA THR A 130 -17.12 -6.20 -15.79
C THR A 130 -16.01 -5.16 -15.79
N TYR A 131 -15.29 -5.06 -14.69
CA TYR A 131 -14.20 -4.12 -14.42
C TYR A 131 -12.99 -4.86 -13.93
N TRP A 132 -11.81 -4.33 -14.20
CA TRP A 132 -10.54 -4.96 -13.87
C TRP A 132 -9.62 -4.01 -13.11
N ALA A 133 -8.92 -4.54 -12.15
CA ALA A 133 -7.81 -3.88 -11.49
C ALA A 133 -6.70 -4.89 -11.24
N SER A 134 -5.46 -4.44 -11.20
CA SER A 134 -4.34 -5.28 -10.83
C SER A 134 -3.48 -4.64 -9.73
N ALA A 135 -2.75 -5.47 -9.00
CA ALA A 135 -1.83 -5.02 -7.97
C ALA A 135 -0.64 -5.98 -7.83
N ALA A 136 0.50 -5.45 -7.42
CA ALA A 136 1.66 -6.26 -7.09
C ALA A 136 1.49 -6.90 -5.70
N LEU A 137 1.56 -8.23 -5.64
CA LEU A 137 1.64 -9.01 -4.40
C LEU A 137 3.08 -9.47 -4.20
N SER A 138 3.76 -8.92 -3.20
CA SER A 138 5.12 -9.33 -2.84
C SER A 138 5.08 -10.31 -1.67
N VAL A 139 5.61 -11.52 -1.88
CA VAL A 139 5.85 -12.52 -0.84
C VAL A 139 7.34 -12.83 -0.87
N LEU A 140 8.10 -12.21 0.03
CA LEU A 140 9.56 -12.29 0.05
C LEU A 140 10.05 -13.44 0.93
N PRO A 141 11.23 -14.02 0.63
CA PRO A 141 11.93 -14.86 1.59
C PRO A 141 12.18 -14.12 2.90
N ASN A 142 12.23 -14.84 4.00
CA ASN A 142 12.61 -14.23 5.28
C ASN A 142 14.03 -13.65 5.18
N PRO A 143 14.27 -12.49 5.81
CA PRO A 143 15.60 -11.89 5.81
C PRO A 143 16.63 -12.82 6.48
N ALA A 144 17.81 -12.93 5.87
CA ALA A 144 18.90 -13.71 6.42
C ALA A 144 19.53 -13.01 7.64
N HIS A 145 20.16 -13.81 8.50
CA HIS A 145 20.99 -13.30 9.61
C HIS A 145 20.30 -12.33 10.59
N GLY A 146 19.02 -12.54 10.85
CA GLY A 146 18.28 -11.67 11.79
C GLY A 146 18.01 -10.27 11.25
N GLY A 147 18.17 -10.06 9.95
CA GLY A 147 17.78 -8.81 9.29
C GLY A 147 16.30 -8.49 9.48
N SER A 148 15.95 -7.25 9.31
CA SER A 148 14.57 -6.77 9.38
C SER A 148 14.09 -6.27 8.00
N VAL A 149 12.82 -6.44 7.75
CA VAL A 149 12.12 -5.85 6.60
C VAL A 149 11.02 -4.95 7.17
N THR A 150 11.00 -3.68 6.74
CA THR A 150 9.88 -2.81 7.06
C THR A 150 8.69 -3.19 6.18
N LYS A 151 7.54 -3.42 6.80
CA LYS A 151 6.26 -3.68 6.11
C LYS A 151 5.40 -2.42 6.17
N MET A 152 4.51 -2.25 5.23
CA MET A 152 3.46 -1.24 5.26
C MET A 152 2.10 -1.93 5.44
N ASP A 153 1.35 -1.54 6.45
CA ASP A 153 -0.05 -1.93 6.61
C ASP A 153 -0.95 -0.89 5.92
N LEU A 154 -1.50 -1.26 4.77
CA LEU A 154 -2.35 -0.37 3.97
C LEU A 154 -3.73 -0.11 4.59
N ARG A 155 -4.13 -0.86 5.62
CA ARG A 155 -5.38 -0.61 6.37
C ARG A 155 -5.28 0.64 7.23
N THR A 156 -4.09 0.90 7.77
CA THR A 156 -3.83 1.98 8.72
C THR A 156 -2.85 3.03 8.19
N GLY A 157 -2.10 2.70 7.14
CA GLY A 157 -0.98 3.49 6.64
C GLY A 157 0.28 3.39 7.49
N ALA A 158 0.31 2.50 8.50
CA ALA A 158 1.43 2.35 9.40
C ALA A 158 2.60 1.60 8.75
N LEU A 159 3.81 2.01 9.08
CA LEU A 159 5.00 1.21 8.89
C LEU A 159 5.12 0.24 10.06
N LEU A 160 5.42 -1.02 9.75
CA LEU A 160 5.63 -2.07 10.73
C LEU A 160 7.07 -2.53 10.67
N ALA A 161 7.73 -2.61 11.82
CA ALA A 161 9.09 -3.13 11.93
C ALA A 161 9.24 -4.05 13.13
N ARG A 162 10.27 -4.88 13.11
CA ARG A 162 10.72 -5.65 14.27
C ARG A 162 11.78 -4.88 15.02
N PRO A 163 11.93 -5.11 16.32
CA PRO A 163 13.06 -4.56 17.08
C PRO A 163 14.39 -4.96 16.45
N ALA A 164 15.31 -4.00 16.34
CA ALA A 164 16.63 -4.19 15.72
C ALA A 164 17.63 -4.96 16.62
N ASN A 165 17.13 -5.86 17.48
CA ASN A 165 17.94 -6.59 18.46
C ASN A 165 18.49 -7.94 17.92
N GLY A 166 18.22 -8.29 16.66
CA GLY A 166 18.63 -9.55 16.03
C GLY A 166 17.95 -10.81 16.58
N ARG A 167 17.04 -10.68 17.56
CA ARG A 167 16.35 -11.81 18.20
C ARG A 167 14.98 -12.13 17.60
N GLY A 168 14.58 -11.37 16.59
CA GLY A 168 13.23 -11.43 16.06
C GLY A 168 12.21 -10.78 17.00
N GLY A 169 10.94 -11.09 16.82
CA GLY A 169 9.84 -10.52 17.59
C GLY A 169 8.65 -10.21 16.69
N PRO A 170 7.54 -9.73 17.24
CA PRO A 170 6.38 -9.32 16.45
C PRO A 170 6.72 -8.08 15.61
N TYR A 171 5.98 -7.90 14.52
CA TYR A 171 5.96 -6.64 13.79
C TYR A 171 5.05 -5.65 14.52
N GLU A 172 5.60 -4.50 14.86
CA GLU A 172 4.89 -3.44 15.58
C GLU A 172 4.89 -2.15 14.74
N PRO A 173 3.85 -1.31 14.87
CA PRO A 173 3.82 0.00 14.23
C PRO A 173 5.00 0.85 14.70
N VAL A 174 5.71 1.45 13.74
CA VAL A 174 6.79 2.39 14.02
C VAL A 174 6.52 3.72 13.35
N PHE A 175 6.85 4.81 14.04
CA PHE A 175 6.90 6.14 13.48
C PHE A 175 8.37 6.57 13.45
N PRO A 176 9.07 6.42 12.30
CA PRO A 176 10.49 6.72 12.22
C PRO A 176 10.72 8.23 12.38
N ILE A 177 11.36 8.61 13.47
CA ILE A 177 11.87 9.96 13.69
C ILE A 177 13.38 9.88 13.50
N GLY A 178 13.93 10.75 12.65
CA GLY A 178 15.35 10.78 12.39
C GLY A 178 15.86 12.21 12.25
N PHE A 179 17.15 12.38 12.43
CA PHE A 179 17.83 13.64 12.20
C PHE A 179 18.61 13.57 10.90
N PHE A 180 18.64 14.67 10.18
CA PHE A 180 19.63 14.82 9.15
C PHE A 180 20.98 15.17 9.82
N THR A 181 21.99 14.35 9.60
CA THR A 181 23.34 14.60 10.13
C THR A 181 24.39 14.51 9.02
N ASN A 182 25.50 15.21 9.23
CA ASN A 182 26.62 15.14 8.31
C ASN A 182 27.49 13.92 8.64
N LEU A 183 27.62 12.99 7.69
CA LEU A 183 28.45 11.81 7.86
C LEU A 183 29.92 12.20 8.04
N ASP A 184 30.46 13.00 7.14
CA ASP A 184 31.91 13.30 7.09
C ASP A 184 32.41 14.17 8.24
N GLY A 185 31.58 15.12 8.70
CA GLY A 185 31.97 16.08 9.74
C GLY A 185 31.51 15.69 11.15
N TYR A 186 30.65 14.65 11.29
CA TYR A 186 30.05 14.29 12.57
C TYR A 186 30.16 12.78 12.86
N LEU A 187 29.46 11.94 12.14
CA LEU A 187 29.44 10.51 12.45
C LEU A 187 30.76 9.81 12.13
N ALA A 188 31.42 10.16 11.01
CA ALA A 188 32.69 9.55 10.62
C ALA A 188 33.87 9.99 11.51
N SER A 189 33.77 11.15 12.16
CA SER A 189 34.79 11.64 13.07
C SER A 189 34.80 10.91 14.41
N ASN A 190 33.67 10.39 14.85
CA ASN A 190 33.55 9.66 16.10
C ASN A 190 32.38 8.64 16.03
N LEU A 191 32.70 7.37 15.80
CA LEU A 191 31.69 6.30 15.67
C LEU A 191 30.96 6.01 16.98
N SER A 192 31.49 6.42 18.16
CA SER A 192 30.77 6.24 19.44
C SER A 192 29.48 7.07 19.53
N LEU A 193 29.35 8.12 18.68
CA LEU A 193 28.10 8.87 18.56
C LEU A 193 26.90 8.02 18.10
N ILE A 194 27.16 6.92 17.37
CA ILE A 194 26.12 5.99 16.98
C ILE A 194 25.56 5.25 18.20
N ASP A 195 26.43 4.88 19.15
CA ASP A 195 26.01 4.22 20.38
C ASP A 195 25.27 5.20 21.30
N GLU A 196 25.74 6.46 21.38
CA GLU A 196 25.01 7.51 22.11
C GLU A 196 23.62 7.77 21.55
N LEU A 197 23.46 7.84 20.21
CA LEU A 197 22.17 8.01 19.54
C LEU A 197 21.25 6.80 19.80
N LYS A 198 21.82 5.59 19.85
CA LYS A 198 21.08 4.37 20.17
C LYS A 198 20.59 4.34 21.61
N GLU A 199 21.33 4.91 22.55
CA GLU A 199 20.93 5.00 23.97
C GLU A 199 19.82 6.03 24.21
N GLN A 200 19.71 7.02 23.31
CA GLN A 200 18.70 8.08 23.42
C GLN A 200 17.34 7.70 22.77
N GLY A 201 17.24 6.57 22.08
CA GLY A 201 15.97 6.16 21.52
C GLY A 201 15.90 5.35 20.33
#